data_952e0a72ee0fa0deac48573e66d92913
#
_entry.id   952e0a72ee0fa0deac48573e66d92913
#
_cell.length_a   1.000
_cell.length_b   1.000
_cell.length_c   1.000
_cell.angle_alpha   90.00
_cell.angle_beta   90.00
_cell.angle_gamma   90.00
#
_symmetry.space_group_name_H-M   'P 1'
#
loop_
_entity.id
_entity.type
_entity.pdbx_description
1 polymer ?
#
loop_
_entity_poly.entity_id
_entity_poly.type
_entity_poly.pdbx_seq_one_letter_code
_entity_poly.pdbx_strand_id
1 'polypeptide(L)' 'MNRSETSAILTILKTAYPQFYRGIDVKEAERTVSLWHEMFKDDPVDIVAVAVKAMIASRTNTF' A
#
# COMPACT_ATOMS: atom_id res chain seq x y z
N MET A 1 10.18 -4.71 -6.34
CA MET A 1 8.81 -4.25 -6.68
C MET A 1 8.92 -2.97 -7.49
N ASN A 2 8.26 -2.90 -8.65
CA ASN A 2 8.29 -1.68 -9.49
C ASN A 2 7.18 -0.70 -9.07
N ARG A 3 7.14 0.48 -9.72
CA ARG A 3 6.15 1.51 -9.36
C ARG A 3 4.71 1.04 -9.58
N SER A 4 4.48 0.28 -10.64
CA SER A 4 3.15 -0.25 -10.93
C SER A 4 2.69 -1.20 -9.84
N GLU A 5 3.57 -2.06 -9.39
CA GLU A 5 3.29 -2.98 -8.29
C GLU A 5 3.08 -2.24 -6.97
N THR A 6 3.88 -1.20 -6.71
CA THR A 6 3.71 -0.36 -5.54
C THR A 6 2.34 0.31 -5.54
N SER A 7 1.92 0.84 -6.69
CA SER A 7 0.59 1.45 -6.83
C SER A 7 -0.52 0.43 -6.57
N ALA A 8 -0.35 -0.80 -7.03
CA ALA A 8 -1.34 -1.86 -6.78
C ALA A 8 -1.47 -2.16 -5.28
N ILE A 9 -0.36 -2.24 -4.57
CA ILE A 9 -0.36 -2.46 -3.12
C ILE A 9 -1.07 -1.31 -2.40
N LEU A 10 -0.77 -0.07 -2.79
CA LEU A 10 -1.41 1.09 -2.19
C LEU A 10 -2.90 1.16 -2.51
N THR A 11 -3.31 0.66 -3.67
CA THR A 11 -4.72 0.56 -4.03
C THR A 11 -5.44 -0.43 -3.11
N ILE A 12 -4.80 -1.54 -2.77
CA ILE A 12 -5.34 -2.50 -1.81
C ILE A 12 -5.55 -1.83 -0.46
N LEU A 13 -4.55 -1.09 0.02
CA LEU A 13 -4.65 -0.37 1.29
C LEU A 13 -5.76 0.69 1.25
N LYS A 14 -5.86 1.43 0.16
CA LYS A 14 -6.92 2.43 -0.01
C LYS A 14 -8.30 1.79 0.03
N THR A 15 -8.46 0.63 -0.58
CA THR A 15 -9.74 -0.09 -0.61
C THR A 15 -10.10 -0.60 0.78
N ALA A 16 -9.12 -1.15 1.51
CA ALA A 16 -9.33 -1.66 2.87
C ALA A 16 -9.53 -0.53 3.88
N TYR A 17 -8.84 0.59 3.67
CA TYR A 17 -8.90 1.76 4.55
C TYR A 17 -9.27 2.98 3.72
N PRO A 18 -10.57 3.23 3.49
CA PRO A 18 -10.99 4.33 2.60
C PRO A 18 -10.45 5.70 3.00
N GLN A 19 -10.06 5.87 4.25
CA GLN A 19 -9.52 7.14 4.75
C GLN A 19 -8.03 7.30 4.47
N PHE A 20 -7.37 6.28 3.94
CA PHE A 20 -5.92 6.30 3.70
C PHE A 20 -5.50 7.47 2.81
N TYR A 21 -6.28 7.74 1.74
CA TYR A 21 -6.00 8.85 0.83
C TYR A 21 -6.94 10.04 1.02
N ARG A 22 -7.75 10.01 2.04
CA ARG A 22 -8.73 11.06 2.26
C ARG A 22 -8.04 12.36 2.65
N GLY A 23 -8.33 13.43 1.90
CA GLY A 23 -7.70 14.73 2.15
C GLY A 23 -6.30 14.86 1.60
N ILE A 24 -5.78 13.84 0.93
CA ILE A 24 -4.45 13.86 0.32
C ILE A 24 -4.59 14.31 -1.13
N ASP A 25 -3.79 15.30 -1.55
CA ASP A 25 -3.80 15.75 -2.94
C ASP A 25 -2.95 14.83 -3.82
N VAL A 26 -2.96 15.10 -5.14
CA VAL A 26 -2.25 14.26 -6.12
C VAL A 26 -0.74 14.24 -5.84
N LYS A 27 -0.17 15.36 -5.45
CA LYS A 27 1.27 15.45 -5.19
C LYS A 27 1.66 14.60 -3.99
N GLU A 28 0.85 14.64 -2.94
CA GLU A 28 1.11 13.83 -1.75
C GLU A 28 0.94 12.35 -2.05
N ALA A 29 -0.05 11.99 -2.87
CA ALA A 29 -0.24 10.61 -3.32
C ALA A 29 0.97 10.12 -4.10
N GLU A 30 1.52 10.94 -5.00
CA GLU A 30 2.73 10.61 -5.75
C GLU A 30 3.94 10.43 -4.83
N ARG A 31 4.08 11.29 -3.84
CA ARG A 31 5.16 11.16 -2.84
C ARG A 31 5.03 9.86 -2.06
N THR A 32 3.81 9.50 -1.70
CA THR A 32 3.55 8.23 -0.99
C THR A 32 3.97 7.05 -1.85
N VAL A 33 3.59 7.03 -3.13
CA VAL A 33 3.99 5.98 -4.06
C VAL A 33 5.51 5.93 -4.19
N SER A 34 6.15 7.08 -4.33
CA SER A 34 7.61 7.16 -4.46
C SER A 34 8.33 6.65 -3.21
N LEU A 35 7.83 7.01 -2.03
CA LEU A 35 8.40 6.56 -0.77
C LEU A 35 8.28 5.05 -0.62
N TRP A 36 7.12 4.50 -0.90
CA TRP A 36 6.90 3.06 -0.81
C TRP A 36 7.73 2.31 -1.84
N HIS A 37 7.84 2.86 -3.06
CA HIS A 37 8.68 2.27 -4.09
C HIS A 37 10.14 2.20 -3.62
N GLU A 38 10.63 3.28 -3.02
CA GLU A 38 12.01 3.31 -2.52
C GLU A 38 12.22 2.33 -1.37
N MET A 39 11.25 2.22 -0.47
CA MET A 39 11.34 1.32 0.67
C MET A 39 11.32 -0.15 0.26
N PHE A 40 10.56 -0.49 -0.74
CA PHE A 40 10.30 -1.88 -1.12
C PHE A 40 10.84 -2.25 -2.50
N LYS A 41 11.73 -1.44 -3.07
CA LYS A 41 12.22 -1.66 -4.44
C LYS A 41 12.91 -3.00 -4.62
N ASP A 42 13.54 -3.50 -3.57
CA ASP A 42 14.26 -4.77 -3.59
C ASP A 42 13.43 -5.96 -3.11
N ASP A 43 12.20 -5.72 -2.69
CA ASP A 43 11.33 -6.77 -2.18
C ASP A 43 10.40 -7.30 -3.27
N PRO A 44 10.20 -8.64 -3.36
CA PRO A 44 9.23 -9.20 -4.29
C PRO A 44 7.82 -8.76 -3.95
N VAL A 45 7.02 -8.44 -4.98
CA VAL A 45 5.65 -7.98 -4.79
C VAL A 45 4.77 -9.01 -4.10
N ASP A 46 4.97 -10.29 -4.36
CA ASP A 46 4.17 -11.35 -3.76
C ASP A 46 4.36 -11.41 -2.24
N ILE A 47 5.59 -11.22 -1.76
CA ILE A 47 5.87 -11.20 -0.32
C ILE A 47 5.24 -9.97 0.32
N VAL A 48 5.36 -8.81 -0.30
CA VAL A 48 4.77 -7.58 0.22
C VAL A 48 3.24 -7.69 0.23
N ALA A 49 2.66 -8.23 -0.84
CA ALA A 49 1.21 -8.41 -0.94
C ALA A 49 0.68 -9.34 0.17
N VAL A 50 1.37 -10.44 0.44
CA VAL A 50 0.99 -11.36 1.51
C VAL A 50 1.06 -10.65 2.87
N ALA A 51 2.12 -9.90 3.12
CA ALA A 51 2.27 -9.16 4.37
C ALA A 51 1.14 -8.14 4.56
N VAL A 52 0.82 -7.39 3.51
CA VAL A 52 -0.26 -6.39 3.55
C VAL A 52 -1.61 -7.06 3.79
N LYS A 53 -1.90 -8.15 3.07
CA LYS A 53 -3.15 -8.87 3.25
C LYS A 53 -3.28 -9.46 4.66
N ALA A 54 -2.19 -10.00 5.19
CA ALA A 54 -2.17 -10.54 6.55
C ALA A 54 -2.44 -9.43 7.58
N MET A 55 -1.87 -8.24 7.38
CA MET A 55 -2.10 -7.11 8.25
C MET A 55 -3.56 -6.68 8.24
N ILE A 56 -4.16 -6.59 7.05
CA ILE A 56 -5.56 -6.22 6.89
C ILE A 56 -6.47 -7.24 7.55
N ALA A 57 -6.23 -8.52 7.31
CA ALA A 57 -7.01 -9.61 7.88
C ALA A 57 -6.92 -9.62 9.41
N SER A 58 -5.72 -9.40 9.94
CA SER A 58 -5.50 -9.34 11.39
C SER A 58 -6.30 -8.20 12.03
N ARG A 59 -6.31 -7.03 11.39
CA ARG A 59 -7.08 -5.91 11.92
C ARG A 59 -8.57 -6.14 11.82
N THR A 60 -9.03 -6.74 10.73
CA THR A 60 -10.44 -7.06 10.55
C THR A 60 -10.91 -8.04 11.62
N ASN A 61 -10.08 -9.00 11.98
CA ASN A 61 -10.41 -10.00 13.00
C ASN A 61 -10.39 -9.43 14.42
N THR A 62 -9.83 -8.26 14.61
CA THR A 62 -9.77 -7.60 15.91
C THR A 62 -11.12 -6.97 16.28
N PHE A 63 -11.95 -6.75 15.29
CA PHE A 63 -13.28 -6.21 15.48
C PHE A 63 -14.31 -7.33 15.50
#